data_da5058906356b401081c9807f8e5a1c4
#
_entry.id   da5058906356b401081c9807f8e5a1c4
#
_cell.length_a   1.000
_cell.length_b   1.000
_cell.length_c   1.000
_cell.angle_alpha   90.00
_cell.angle_beta   90.00
_cell.angle_gamma   90.00
#
_symmetry.space_group_name_H-M   'P 1'
#
loop_
_entity.id
_entity.type
_entity.pdbx_description
1 polymer ?
#
loop_
_entity_poly.entity_id
_entity_poly.type
_entity_poly.pdbx_seq_one_letter_code
_entity_poly.pdbx_strand_id
1 'polypeptide(L)'
;MLLWLADLLGAHIRAFNVFNYITLRAVMATLTSLAISLWMGPWVIRKLTELKVGQAVRNDGPQTHLVKAGTPTMGGSLILLAITITTLLWADLSNKYVWLLLLVMLGTGALGFYDDWRKVVYKDPKGVSAKFKMAWQSAIAIGAGVFLIATAKLPASTEFIVPFVKSVAYPLGAVGFCVLTYLVIVGTSNAVNLTDGLDGLAALPTVLVAAGLSIFAYVAGHAVFSKYLGLPFIPGAHEVVVFCAAMCGACLGFLWFNAYPAQVFMGDVGALALGAALGAVAVIVRQEIVLFIMGGLFVMEALSVMIQVGSFKLTGKRVFRMAPLHHHYELKGWKETQVVVRFWIITMMLVLVGLSTLKLR
;
A
#
# COMPACT_ATOMS: atom_id res chain seq x y z
N MET A 1 18.47 -12.78 -2.54
CA MET A 1 19.71 -13.01 -3.33
C MET A 1 20.96 -12.59 -2.55
N LEU A 2 21.08 -11.34 -2.13
CA LEU A 2 22.26 -10.88 -1.39
C LEU A 2 22.44 -11.57 -0.04
N LEU A 3 21.37 -11.99 0.62
CA LEU A 3 21.44 -12.77 1.86
C LEU A 3 22.12 -14.11 1.62
N TRP A 4 21.73 -14.85 0.58
CA TRP A 4 22.40 -16.10 0.22
C TRP A 4 23.88 -15.90 -0.10
N LEU A 5 24.23 -14.82 -0.81
CA LEU A 5 25.61 -14.47 -1.08
C LEU A 5 26.37 -14.10 0.21
N ALA A 6 25.70 -13.39 1.12
CA ALA A 6 26.27 -13.02 2.41
C ALA A 6 26.55 -14.26 3.28
N ASP A 7 25.65 -15.24 3.28
CA ASP A 7 25.86 -16.51 4.00
C ASP A 7 27.05 -17.28 3.42
N LEU A 8 27.18 -17.33 2.08
CA LEU A 8 28.31 -17.98 1.42
C LEU A 8 29.65 -17.30 1.75
N LEU A 9 29.69 -15.97 1.67
CA LEU A 9 30.88 -15.18 1.96
C LEU A 9 31.17 -15.09 3.47
N GLY A 10 30.15 -15.09 4.30
CA GLY A 10 30.24 -15.03 5.77
C GLY A 10 30.98 -16.23 6.36
N ALA A 11 30.98 -17.37 5.67
CA ALA A 11 31.80 -18.54 6.03
C ALA A 11 33.32 -18.23 5.98
N HIS A 12 33.72 -17.32 5.11
CA HIS A 12 35.12 -16.95 4.91
C HIS A 12 35.47 -15.59 5.52
N ILE A 13 34.55 -14.63 5.47
CA ILE A 13 34.75 -13.24 5.92
C ILE A 13 33.63 -12.86 6.87
N ARG A 14 33.92 -12.81 8.18
CA ARG A 14 32.94 -12.53 9.25
C ARG A 14 32.16 -11.22 9.08
N ALA A 15 32.71 -10.23 8.40
CA ALA A 15 32.05 -8.95 8.14
C ALA A 15 30.74 -9.11 7.35
N PHE A 16 30.60 -10.13 6.50
CA PHE A 16 29.36 -10.36 5.75
C PHE A 16 28.19 -10.85 6.62
N ASN A 17 28.44 -11.36 7.83
CA ASN A 17 27.38 -11.76 8.77
C ASN A 17 26.50 -10.57 9.21
N VAL A 18 26.95 -9.33 9.01
CA VAL A 18 26.15 -8.13 9.28
C VAL A 18 24.86 -8.09 8.46
N PHE A 19 24.82 -8.69 7.25
CA PHE A 19 23.65 -8.77 6.40
C PHE A 19 22.55 -9.72 6.92
N ASN A 20 22.86 -10.55 7.92
CA ASN A 20 21.86 -11.37 8.62
C ASN A 20 20.98 -10.54 9.56
N TYR A 21 21.39 -9.31 9.94
CA TYR A 21 20.56 -8.43 10.74
C TYR A 21 19.46 -7.80 9.89
N ILE A 22 18.20 -8.08 10.25
CA ILE A 22 17.03 -7.60 9.52
C ILE A 22 16.93 -6.07 9.50
N THR A 23 17.36 -5.41 10.58
CA THR A 23 17.37 -3.94 10.68
C THR A 23 18.29 -3.32 9.63
N LEU A 24 19.48 -3.89 9.42
CA LEU A 24 20.38 -3.44 8.36
C LEU A 24 19.76 -3.68 6.99
N ARG A 25 19.20 -4.88 6.75
CA ARG A 25 18.54 -5.19 5.47
C ARG A 25 17.37 -4.26 5.18
N ALA A 26 16.60 -3.87 6.20
CA ALA A 26 15.53 -2.89 6.06
C ALA A 26 16.05 -1.52 5.64
N VAL A 27 17.10 -1.01 6.29
CA VAL A 27 17.73 0.27 5.91
C VAL A 27 18.26 0.20 4.48
N MET A 28 18.99 -0.87 4.15
CA MET A 28 19.54 -1.07 2.80
C MET A 28 18.43 -1.21 1.75
N ALA A 29 17.32 -1.87 2.07
CA ALA A 29 16.15 -1.97 1.20
C ALA A 29 15.51 -0.60 0.95
N THR A 30 15.35 0.23 1.99
CA THR A 30 14.85 1.60 1.82
C THR A 30 15.76 2.42 0.90
N LEU A 31 17.07 2.40 1.16
CA LEU A 31 18.04 3.16 0.36
C LEU A 31 18.12 2.65 -1.08
N THR A 32 18.10 1.34 -1.28
CA THR A 32 18.17 0.73 -2.62
C THR A 32 16.92 1.08 -3.44
N SER A 33 15.72 0.94 -2.89
CA SER A 33 14.48 1.26 -3.61
C SER A 33 14.34 2.75 -3.88
N LEU A 34 14.77 3.61 -2.94
CA LEU A 34 14.86 5.05 -3.12
C LEU A 34 15.82 5.40 -4.28
N ALA A 35 17.02 4.83 -4.26
CA ALA A 35 18.03 5.05 -5.30
C ALA A 35 17.53 4.59 -6.68
N ILE A 36 16.89 3.41 -6.77
CA ILE A 36 16.29 2.93 -8.01
C ILE A 36 15.25 3.90 -8.53
N SER A 37 14.33 4.36 -7.65
CA SER A 37 13.27 5.29 -8.03
C SER A 37 13.84 6.64 -8.51
N LEU A 38 14.82 7.20 -7.81
CA LEU A 38 15.44 8.46 -8.21
C LEU A 38 16.25 8.35 -9.50
N TRP A 39 16.98 7.25 -9.68
CA TRP A 39 17.82 7.03 -10.86
C TRP A 39 17.00 6.72 -12.12
N MET A 40 16.00 5.83 -11.99
CA MET A 40 15.16 5.43 -13.11
C MET A 40 14.03 6.42 -13.40
N GLY A 41 13.63 7.23 -12.41
CA GLY A 41 12.50 8.16 -12.52
C GLY A 41 12.53 9.04 -13.76
N PRO A 42 13.61 9.79 -14.04
CA PRO A 42 13.69 10.65 -15.23
C PRO A 42 13.58 9.88 -16.55
N TRP A 43 14.10 8.65 -16.60
CA TRP A 43 13.97 7.80 -17.77
C TRP A 43 12.54 7.30 -17.97
N VAL A 44 11.88 6.82 -16.89
CA VAL A 44 10.50 6.36 -16.94
C VAL A 44 9.57 7.51 -17.35
N ILE A 45 9.69 8.69 -16.72
CA ILE A 45 8.88 9.87 -17.03
C ILE A 45 9.02 10.24 -18.51
N ARG A 46 10.24 10.29 -19.02
CA ARG A 46 10.51 10.58 -20.43
C ARG A 46 9.84 9.57 -21.36
N LYS A 47 9.94 8.26 -21.04
CA LYS A 47 9.31 7.20 -21.84
C LYS A 47 7.77 7.28 -21.83
N LEU A 48 7.18 7.53 -20.66
CA LEU A 48 5.74 7.72 -20.54
C LEU A 48 5.25 8.95 -21.31
N THR A 49 6.03 10.02 -21.30
CA THR A 49 5.73 11.24 -22.08
C THR A 49 5.84 10.99 -23.58
N GLU A 50 6.89 10.31 -24.06
CA GLU A 50 7.07 9.92 -25.48
C GLU A 50 5.92 9.06 -25.98
N LEU A 51 5.44 8.14 -25.17
CA LEU A 51 4.30 7.26 -25.47
C LEU A 51 2.96 7.99 -25.39
N LYS A 52 2.95 9.30 -25.08
CA LYS A 52 1.74 10.13 -24.88
C LYS A 52 0.76 9.50 -23.87
N VAL A 53 1.29 8.88 -22.84
CA VAL A 53 0.53 8.28 -21.73
C VAL A 53 0.03 9.39 -20.81
N GLY A 54 -0.66 10.38 -21.37
CA GLY A 54 -1.26 11.48 -20.62
C GLY A 54 -2.66 11.15 -20.17
N GLN A 55 -2.98 11.50 -18.93
CA GLN A 55 -4.34 11.33 -18.43
C GLN A 55 -5.29 12.32 -19.11
N ALA A 56 -6.41 11.82 -19.64
CA ALA A 56 -7.52 12.68 -20.06
C ALA A 56 -8.13 13.31 -18.79
N VAL A 57 -7.95 14.61 -18.62
CA VAL A 57 -8.56 15.36 -17.50
C VAL A 57 -10.06 15.34 -17.69
N ARG A 58 -10.80 14.89 -16.67
CA ARG A 58 -12.26 14.87 -16.68
C ARG A 58 -12.79 16.31 -16.59
N ASN A 59 -13.76 16.65 -17.43
CA ASN A 59 -14.39 17.98 -17.41
C ASN A 59 -15.26 18.25 -16.18
N ASP A 60 -15.55 17.21 -15.39
CA ASP A 60 -16.45 17.28 -14.21
C ASP A 60 -15.70 17.60 -12.90
N GLY A 61 -14.36 17.75 -12.94
CA GLY A 61 -13.50 18.04 -11.79
C GLY A 61 -13.30 19.54 -11.55
N PRO A 62 -12.55 19.91 -10.48
CA PRO A 62 -12.13 21.30 -10.25
C PRO A 62 -11.35 21.83 -11.44
N GLN A 63 -11.65 23.09 -11.86
CA GLN A 63 -11.00 23.72 -13.03
C GLN A 63 -9.47 23.84 -12.89
N THR A 64 -8.96 23.85 -11.66
CA THR A 64 -7.53 23.84 -11.35
C THR A 64 -6.79 22.62 -11.92
N HIS A 65 -7.49 21.52 -12.16
CA HIS A 65 -6.91 20.29 -12.73
C HIS A 65 -6.69 20.35 -14.25
N LEU A 66 -7.29 21.32 -14.95
CA LEU A 66 -7.08 21.49 -16.39
C LEU A 66 -5.64 21.85 -16.75
N VAL A 67 -4.92 22.53 -15.85
CA VAL A 67 -3.50 22.87 -16.02
C VAL A 67 -2.59 21.63 -16.02
N LYS A 68 -3.05 20.50 -15.44
CA LYS A 68 -2.33 19.23 -15.37
C LYS A 68 -2.48 18.36 -16.62
N ALA A 69 -3.20 18.85 -17.64
CA ALA A 69 -3.36 18.15 -18.91
C ALA A 69 -1.99 17.93 -19.56
N GLY A 70 -1.67 16.69 -19.87
CA GLY A 70 -0.39 16.30 -20.48
C GLY A 70 0.63 15.70 -19.51
N THR A 71 0.42 15.78 -18.18
CA THR A 71 1.25 15.04 -17.21
C THR A 71 1.08 13.53 -17.44
N PRO A 72 2.18 12.77 -17.62
CA PRO A 72 2.09 11.33 -17.83
C PRO A 72 1.54 10.61 -16.60
N THR A 73 0.75 9.56 -16.82
CA THR A 73 0.26 8.63 -15.79
C THR A 73 1.02 7.31 -15.84
N MET A 74 0.64 6.32 -15.03
CA MET A 74 1.29 5.00 -14.89
C MET A 74 2.67 5.05 -14.22
N GLY A 75 3.01 6.13 -13.50
CA GLY A 75 4.24 6.24 -12.71
C GLY A 75 4.36 5.18 -11.61
N GLY A 76 3.23 4.58 -11.20
CA GLY A 76 3.21 3.44 -10.30
C GLY A 76 4.05 2.25 -10.77
N SER A 77 4.27 2.10 -12.08
CA SER A 77 5.16 1.07 -12.62
C SER A 77 6.59 1.19 -12.11
N LEU A 78 7.09 2.42 -11.92
CA LEU A 78 8.39 2.69 -11.30
C LEU A 78 8.43 2.20 -9.85
N ILE A 79 7.37 2.49 -9.09
CA ILE A 79 7.25 2.06 -7.69
C ILE A 79 7.30 0.52 -7.60
N LEU A 80 6.47 -0.17 -8.40
CA LEU A 80 6.41 -1.63 -8.38
C LEU A 80 7.73 -2.28 -8.78
N LEU A 81 8.40 -1.72 -9.78
CA LEU A 81 9.72 -2.18 -10.21
C LEU A 81 10.75 -2.02 -9.08
N ALA A 82 10.81 -0.85 -8.45
CA ALA A 82 11.74 -0.57 -7.36
C ALA A 82 11.51 -1.49 -6.16
N ILE A 83 10.24 -1.69 -5.74
CA ILE A 83 9.90 -2.61 -4.64
C ILE A 83 10.29 -4.03 -5.00
N THR A 84 9.96 -4.49 -6.21
CA THR A 84 10.22 -5.88 -6.65
C THR A 84 11.71 -6.18 -6.67
N ILE A 85 12.49 -5.36 -7.36
CA ILE A 85 13.96 -5.55 -7.44
C ILE A 85 14.57 -5.54 -6.04
N THR A 86 14.20 -4.56 -5.22
CA THR A 86 14.76 -4.40 -3.88
C THR A 86 14.40 -5.57 -2.97
N THR A 87 13.14 -6.01 -3.01
CA THR A 87 12.68 -7.17 -2.22
C THR A 87 13.42 -8.45 -2.63
N LEU A 88 13.58 -8.70 -3.93
CA LEU A 88 14.34 -9.86 -4.44
C LEU A 88 15.82 -9.80 -4.04
N LEU A 89 16.41 -8.62 -3.93
CA LEU A 89 17.80 -8.46 -3.51
C LEU A 89 17.99 -8.70 -2.01
N TRP A 90 17.14 -8.09 -1.15
CA TRP A 90 17.40 -8.00 0.28
C TRP A 90 16.57 -8.95 1.15
N ALA A 91 15.42 -9.43 0.69
CA ALA A 91 14.60 -10.35 1.47
C ALA A 91 15.12 -11.80 1.41
N ASP A 92 14.74 -12.57 2.41
CA ASP A 92 14.91 -14.02 2.41
C ASP A 92 13.87 -14.64 1.47
N LEU A 93 14.33 -15.12 0.32
CA LEU A 93 13.48 -15.70 -0.72
C LEU A 93 12.94 -17.09 -0.35
N SER A 94 13.39 -17.69 0.73
CA SER A 94 12.79 -18.94 1.28
C SER A 94 11.50 -18.64 2.05
N ASN A 95 11.26 -17.38 2.39
CA ASN A 95 10.10 -16.96 3.18
C ASN A 95 8.85 -16.85 2.32
N LYS A 96 7.81 -17.56 2.70
CA LYS A 96 6.51 -17.60 1.99
C LYS A 96 5.79 -16.26 1.92
N TYR A 97 5.94 -15.40 2.94
CA TYR A 97 5.27 -14.09 3.00
C TYR A 97 5.84 -13.11 1.98
N VAL A 98 7.14 -13.21 1.68
CA VAL A 98 7.78 -12.40 0.65
C VAL A 98 7.13 -12.63 -0.72
N TRP A 99 6.94 -13.90 -1.09
CA TRP A 99 6.29 -14.26 -2.35
C TRP A 99 4.82 -13.88 -2.38
N LEU A 100 4.11 -14.07 -1.27
CA LEU A 100 2.71 -13.67 -1.17
C LEU A 100 2.54 -12.16 -1.41
N LEU A 101 3.39 -11.33 -0.76
CA LEU A 101 3.34 -9.88 -0.91
C LEU A 101 3.67 -9.44 -2.34
N LEU A 102 4.71 -10.01 -2.95
CA LEU A 102 5.04 -9.74 -4.33
C LEU A 102 3.91 -10.14 -5.29
N LEU A 103 3.29 -11.31 -5.09
CA LEU A 103 2.19 -11.78 -5.93
C LEU A 103 0.93 -10.90 -5.80
N VAL A 104 0.57 -10.51 -4.58
CA VAL A 104 -0.58 -9.62 -4.35
C VAL A 104 -0.32 -8.26 -4.97
N MET A 105 0.86 -7.67 -4.73
CA MET A 105 1.24 -6.36 -5.27
C MET A 105 1.29 -6.37 -6.80
N LEU A 106 2.02 -7.31 -7.40
CA LEU A 106 2.18 -7.39 -8.84
C LEU A 106 0.89 -7.81 -9.54
N GLY A 107 0.10 -8.70 -8.94
CA GLY A 107 -1.18 -9.13 -9.50
C GLY A 107 -2.21 -7.99 -9.54
N THR A 108 -2.31 -7.18 -8.48
CA THR A 108 -3.18 -6.00 -8.46
C THR A 108 -2.60 -4.86 -9.30
N GLY A 109 -1.27 -4.74 -9.35
CA GLY A 109 -0.57 -3.81 -10.24
C GLY A 109 -0.80 -4.13 -11.73
N ALA A 110 -0.83 -5.41 -12.10
CA ALA A 110 -1.15 -5.83 -13.47
C ALA A 110 -2.58 -5.44 -13.86
N LEU A 111 -3.54 -5.54 -12.94
CA LEU A 111 -4.90 -5.04 -13.16
C LEU A 111 -4.91 -3.53 -13.41
N GLY A 112 -4.22 -2.76 -12.55
CA GLY A 112 -4.11 -1.31 -12.70
C GLY A 112 -3.40 -0.93 -14.00
N PHE A 113 -2.33 -1.64 -14.37
CA PHE A 113 -1.63 -1.45 -15.64
C PHE A 113 -2.57 -1.68 -16.83
N TYR A 114 -3.36 -2.75 -16.83
CA TYR A 114 -4.31 -3.04 -17.90
C TYR A 114 -5.41 -1.98 -17.98
N ASP A 115 -5.88 -1.46 -16.85
CA ASP A 115 -6.87 -0.38 -16.81
C ASP A 115 -6.32 0.92 -17.39
N ASP A 116 -5.16 1.35 -16.91
CA ASP A 116 -4.50 2.57 -17.39
C ASP A 116 -4.10 2.44 -18.88
N TRP A 117 -3.60 1.28 -19.28
CA TRP A 117 -3.29 0.98 -20.67
C TRP A 117 -4.51 1.14 -21.60
N ARG A 118 -5.66 0.62 -21.18
CA ARG A 118 -6.91 0.79 -21.94
C ARG A 118 -7.31 2.25 -22.06
N LYS A 119 -7.24 3.01 -20.98
CA LYS A 119 -7.58 4.44 -20.96
C LYS A 119 -6.70 5.24 -21.93
N VAL A 120 -5.41 4.90 -21.99
CA VAL A 120 -4.42 5.64 -22.78
C VAL A 120 -4.39 5.20 -24.24
N VAL A 121 -4.20 3.91 -24.51
CA VAL A 121 -3.97 3.39 -25.86
C VAL A 121 -5.27 3.34 -26.67
N TYR A 122 -6.35 2.85 -26.05
CA TYR A 122 -7.65 2.79 -26.72
C TYR A 122 -8.47 4.06 -26.56
N LYS A 123 -7.96 5.06 -25.81
CA LYS A 123 -8.67 6.31 -25.47
C LYS A 123 -10.08 6.05 -24.91
N ASP A 124 -10.24 4.93 -24.21
CA ASP A 124 -11.49 4.55 -23.54
C ASP A 124 -11.50 5.11 -22.11
N PRO A 125 -12.19 6.23 -21.84
CA PRO A 125 -12.18 6.84 -20.52
C PRO A 125 -12.80 5.96 -19.42
N LYS A 126 -13.56 4.91 -19.80
CA LYS A 126 -14.17 3.97 -18.87
C LYS A 126 -13.17 2.91 -18.38
N GLY A 127 -12.10 2.66 -19.15
CA GLY A 127 -11.10 1.64 -18.82
C GLY A 127 -11.70 0.24 -18.72
N VAL A 128 -11.28 -0.50 -17.70
CA VAL A 128 -11.77 -1.85 -17.42
C VAL A 128 -13.09 -1.79 -16.67
N SER A 129 -14.03 -2.69 -16.99
CA SER A 129 -15.33 -2.72 -16.31
C SER A 129 -15.18 -2.98 -14.79
N ALA A 130 -16.02 -2.35 -13.98
CA ALA A 130 -16.00 -2.50 -12.53
C ALA A 130 -16.19 -3.98 -12.09
N LYS A 131 -16.99 -4.75 -12.84
CA LYS A 131 -17.18 -6.19 -12.58
C LYS A 131 -15.89 -6.97 -12.75
N PHE A 132 -15.13 -6.69 -13.80
CA PHE A 132 -13.85 -7.36 -14.07
C PHE A 132 -12.80 -6.96 -13.00
N LYS A 133 -12.71 -5.65 -12.67
CA LYS A 133 -11.80 -5.18 -11.58
C LYS A 133 -12.11 -5.91 -10.27
N MET A 134 -13.37 -5.97 -9.90
CA MET A 134 -13.80 -6.64 -8.68
C MET A 134 -13.51 -8.14 -8.71
N ALA A 135 -13.80 -8.84 -9.82
CA ALA A 135 -13.52 -10.27 -9.95
C ALA A 135 -12.02 -10.57 -9.84
N TRP A 136 -11.17 -9.77 -10.50
CA TRP A 136 -9.72 -9.93 -10.45
C TRP A 136 -9.16 -9.70 -9.04
N GLN A 137 -9.53 -8.59 -8.40
CA GLN A 137 -9.14 -8.30 -7.01
C GLN A 137 -9.64 -9.38 -6.04
N SER A 138 -10.87 -9.88 -6.24
CA SER A 138 -11.43 -10.97 -5.44
C SER A 138 -10.62 -12.26 -5.58
N ALA A 139 -10.23 -12.63 -6.79
CA ALA A 139 -9.42 -13.82 -7.02
C ALA A 139 -8.06 -13.73 -6.29
N ILE A 140 -7.40 -12.58 -6.35
CA ILE A 140 -6.12 -12.36 -5.66
C ILE A 140 -6.31 -12.41 -4.14
N ALA A 141 -7.31 -11.71 -3.60
CA ALA A 141 -7.53 -11.61 -2.16
C ALA A 141 -7.96 -12.95 -1.54
N ILE A 142 -8.86 -13.68 -2.22
CA ILE A 142 -9.27 -15.03 -1.80
C ILE A 142 -8.07 -15.99 -1.90
N GLY A 143 -7.31 -15.94 -2.99
CA GLY A 143 -6.09 -16.73 -3.16
C GLY A 143 -5.08 -16.49 -2.03
N ALA A 144 -4.90 -15.22 -1.63
CA ALA A 144 -4.05 -14.86 -0.49
C ALA A 144 -4.57 -15.44 0.83
N GLY A 145 -5.89 -15.34 1.07
CA GLY A 145 -6.53 -15.92 2.27
C GLY A 145 -6.37 -17.44 2.34
N VAL A 146 -6.66 -18.13 1.25
CA VAL A 146 -6.48 -19.59 1.14
C VAL A 146 -5.03 -20.00 1.35
N PHE A 147 -4.08 -19.27 0.74
CA PHE A 147 -2.65 -19.54 0.92
C PHE A 147 -2.22 -19.39 2.38
N LEU A 148 -2.66 -18.32 3.05
CA LEU A 148 -2.34 -18.09 4.47
C LEU A 148 -2.92 -19.19 5.36
N ILE A 149 -4.16 -19.62 5.13
CA ILE A 149 -4.80 -20.72 5.86
C ILE A 149 -4.05 -22.04 5.63
N ALA A 150 -3.79 -22.38 4.38
CA ALA A 150 -3.11 -23.64 4.02
C ALA A 150 -1.68 -23.73 4.57
N THR A 151 -1.02 -22.59 4.76
CA THR A 151 0.36 -22.50 5.26
C THR A 151 0.45 -22.11 6.74
N ALA A 152 -0.67 -21.94 7.43
CA ALA A 152 -0.72 -21.62 8.86
C ALA A 152 -0.13 -22.75 9.68
N LYS A 153 0.88 -22.44 10.51
CA LYS A 153 1.52 -23.42 11.41
C LYS A 153 1.01 -23.31 12.85
N LEU A 154 0.42 -22.18 13.20
CA LEU A 154 -0.06 -21.86 14.55
C LEU A 154 -1.49 -21.30 14.47
N PRO A 155 -2.37 -21.59 15.45
CA PRO A 155 -3.73 -21.03 15.51
C PRO A 155 -3.72 -19.49 15.44
N ALA A 156 -2.77 -18.85 16.10
CA ALA A 156 -2.57 -17.39 16.10
C ALA A 156 -2.46 -16.77 14.69
N SER A 157 -2.07 -17.56 13.69
CA SER A 157 -1.94 -17.09 12.31
C SER A 157 -3.28 -16.82 11.60
N THR A 158 -4.41 -17.20 12.20
CA THR A 158 -5.77 -17.03 11.64
C THR A 158 -6.77 -16.43 12.63
N GLU A 159 -6.30 -15.95 13.78
CA GLU A 159 -7.11 -15.28 14.78
C GLU A 159 -7.31 -13.80 14.45
N PHE A 160 -8.45 -13.26 14.78
CA PHE A 160 -8.75 -11.82 14.70
C PHE A 160 -8.42 -11.16 16.03
N ILE A 161 -7.67 -10.07 16.00
CA ILE A 161 -7.18 -9.39 17.18
C ILE A 161 -7.79 -8.02 17.30
N VAL A 162 -8.37 -7.74 18.49
CA VAL A 162 -8.91 -6.43 18.81
C VAL A 162 -7.86 -5.63 19.57
N PRO A 163 -7.36 -4.50 19.01
CA PRO A 163 -6.44 -3.62 19.71
C PRO A 163 -7.14 -3.00 20.95
N PHE A 164 -6.36 -2.58 21.94
CA PHE A 164 -6.79 -2.00 23.22
C PHE A 164 -7.47 -2.96 24.20
N VAL A 165 -7.81 -4.18 23.81
CA VAL A 165 -8.46 -5.15 24.71
C VAL A 165 -7.52 -6.32 24.94
N LYS A 166 -7.09 -6.54 26.18
CA LYS A 166 -6.23 -7.68 26.55
C LYS A 166 -6.99 -8.98 26.28
N SER A 167 -6.29 -9.93 25.68
CA SER A 167 -6.74 -11.32 25.48
C SER A 167 -7.97 -11.55 24.57
N VAL A 168 -8.39 -10.59 23.76
CA VAL A 168 -9.43 -10.85 22.76
C VAL A 168 -8.79 -11.24 21.43
N ALA A 169 -8.46 -12.52 21.32
CA ALA A 169 -8.16 -13.20 20.05
C ALA A 169 -9.38 -14.03 19.68
N TYR A 170 -10.03 -13.71 18.58
CA TYR A 170 -11.24 -14.40 18.15
C TYR A 170 -10.91 -15.39 17.00
N PRO A 171 -11.13 -16.68 17.17
CA PRO A 171 -10.91 -17.65 16.11
C PRO A 171 -12.00 -17.48 15.04
N LEU A 172 -11.64 -16.92 13.89
CA LEU A 172 -12.58 -16.70 12.78
C LEU A 172 -12.93 -17.96 12.00
N GLY A 173 -12.14 -19.02 12.19
CA GLY A 173 -12.17 -20.20 11.32
C GLY A 173 -11.70 -19.85 9.89
N ALA A 174 -11.59 -20.86 9.04
CA ALA A 174 -11.05 -20.66 7.69
C ALA A 174 -11.90 -19.72 6.83
N VAL A 175 -13.22 -19.87 6.88
CA VAL A 175 -14.13 -19.03 6.07
C VAL A 175 -14.12 -17.59 6.55
N GLY A 176 -14.27 -17.35 7.85
CA GLY A 176 -14.27 -16.00 8.42
C GLY A 176 -12.95 -15.29 8.16
N PHE A 177 -11.83 -15.99 8.27
CA PHE A 177 -10.52 -15.44 7.97
C PHE A 177 -10.36 -15.08 6.48
N CYS A 178 -10.84 -15.93 5.57
CA CYS A 178 -10.80 -15.64 4.13
C CYS A 178 -11.66 -14.42 3.78
N VAL A 179 -12.85 -14.30 4.38
CA VAL A 179 -13.73 -13.13 4.22
C VAL A 179 -13.05 -11.85 4.75
N LEU A 180 -12.44 -11.91 5.92
CA LEU A 180 -11.69 -10.77 6.48
C LEU A 180 -10.54 -10.37 5.56
N THR A 181 -9.74 -11.33 5.10
CA THR A 181 -8.63 -11.11 4.17
C THR A 181 -9.10 -10.44 2.88
N TYR A 182 -10.22 -10.91 2.32
CA TYR A 182 -10.86 -10.33 1.16
C TYR A 182 -11.25 -8.86 1.40
N LEU A 183 -11.97 -8.59 2.48
CA LEU A 183 -12.41 -7.24 2.81
C LEU A 183 -11.25 -6.27 3.01
N VAL A 184 -10.20 -6.73 3.69
CA VAL A 184 -9.01 -5.89 3.97
C VAL A 184 -8.24 -5.60 2.70
N ILE A 185 -7.88 -6.63 1.90
CA ILE A 185 -7.06 -6.43 0.70
C ILE A 185 -7.82 -5.64 -0.36
N VAL A 186 -9.06 -6.01 -0.68
CA VAL A 186 -9.86 -5.31 -1.70
C VAL A 186 -10.25 -3.91 -1.22
N GLY A 187 -10.64 -3.80 0.05
CA GLY A 187 -11.00 -2.51 0.66
C GLY A 187 -9.84 -1.51 0.62
N THR A 188 -8.66 -1.92 1.09
CA THR A 188 -7.48 -1.05 1.11
C THR A 188 -6.99 -0.71 -0.30
N SER A 189 -7.00 -1.70 -1.23
CA SER A 189 -6.64 -1.48 -2.63
C SER A 189 -7.47 -0.35 -3.26
N ASN A 190 -8.79 -0.41 -3.11
CA ASN A 190 -9.67 0.62 -3.67
C ASN A 190 -9.62 1.94 -2.88
N ALA A 191 -9.41 1.89 -1.56
CA ALA A 191 -9.32 3.09 -0.72
C ALA A 191 -8.09 3.94 -1.06
N VAL A 192 -6.93 3.31 -1.25
CA VAL A 192 -5.71 4.01 -1.70
C VAL A 192 -5.90 4.57 -3.11
N ASN A 193 -6.54 3.82 -4.00
CA ASN A 193 -6.83 4.30 -5.37
C ASN A 193 -7.75 5.52 -5.37
N LEU A 194 -8.77 5.56 -4.52
CA LEU A 194 -9.64 6.73 -4.36
C LEU A 194 -8.93 7.93 -3.75
N THR A 195 -7.87 7.70 -2.97
CA THR A 195 -7.08 8.76 -2.33
C THR A 195 -6.06 9.39 -3.30
N ASP A 196 -5.68 8.69 -4.38
CA ASP A 196 -4.69 9.15 -5.37
C ASP A 196 -5.31 10.18 -6.35
N GLY A 197 -5.94 11.22 -5.80
CA GLY A 197 -6.61 12.27 -6.58
C GLY A 197 -5.87 13.60 -6.65
N LEU A 198 -4.86 13.83 -5.80
CA LEU A 198 -4.04 15.06 -5.76
C LEU A 198 -2.55 14.71 -5.77
N ASP A 199 -1.72 15.65 -6.25
CA ASP A 199 -0.27 15.48 -6.37
C ASP A 199 0.37 15.14 -5.02
N GLY A 200 0.95 13.93 -4.92
CA GLY A 200 1.63 13.45 -3.72
C GLY A 200 0.71 12.98 -2.58
N LEU A 201 -0.61 13.10 -2.72
CA LEU A 201 -1.54 12.82 -1.62
C LEU A 201 -1.45 11.38 -1.11
N ALA A 202 -1.45 10.38 -1.98
CA ALA A 202 -1.43 8.97 -1.61
C ALA A 202 -0.03 8.46 -1.22
N ALA A 203 1.02 9.05 -1.78
CA ALA A 203 2.39 8.53 -1.65
C ALA A 203 2.90 8.56 -0.20
N LEU A 204 2.88 9.72 0.48
CA LEU A 204 3.40 9.83 1.84
C LEU A 204 2.53 9.08 2.88
N PRO A 205 1.19 9.12 2.85
CA PRO A 205 0.38 8.26 3.71
C PRO A 205 0.71 6.77 3.58
N THR A 206 0.97 6.29 2.36
CA THR A 206 1.43 4.91 2.13
C THR A 206 2.75 4.63 2.83
N VAL A 207 3.73 5.54 2.74
CA VAL A 207 5.02 5.42 3.47
C VAL A 207 4.79 5.34 4.97
N LEU A 208 3.99 6.23 5.53
CA LEU A 208 3.75 6.31 6.96
C LEU A 208 3.06 5.04 7.49
N VAL A 209 2.04 4.54 6.79
CA VAL A 209 1.33 3.31 7.16
C VAL A 209 2.23 2.09 6.99
N ALA A 210 3.00 1.99 5.90
CA ALA A 210 3.95 0.90 5.70
C ALA A 210 5.04 0.88 6.78
N ALA A 211 5.59 2.03 7.16
CA ALA A 211 6.54 2.16 8.25
C ALA A 211 5.92 1.72 9.59
N GLY A 212 4.69 2.14 9.89
CA GLY A 212 3.97 1.71 11.08
C GLY A 212 3.74 0.20 11.11
N LEU A 213 3.24 -0.38 10.02
CA LEU A 213 3.03 -1.83 9.92
C LEU A 213 4.33 -2.63 9.98
N SER A 214 5.45 -2.07 9.50
CA SER A 214 6.76 -2.74 9.59
C SER A 214 7.20 -2.97 11.04
N ILE A 215 6.87 -2.05 11.94
CA ILE A 215 7.13 -2.21 13.38
C ILE A 215 6.32 -3.40 13.94
N PHE A 216 5.04 -3.51 13.57
CA PHE A 216 4.23 -4.67 13.95
C PHE A 216 4.76 -5.98 13.35
N ALA A 217 5.24 -5.96 12.11
CA ALA A 217 5.83 -7.12 11.45
C ALA A 217 7.11 -7.58 12.18
N TYR A 218 7.96 -6.64 12.58
CA TYR A 218 9.15 -6.92 13.35
C TYR A 218 8.81 -7.57 14.70
N VAL A 219 7.86 -6.99 15.42
CA VAL A 219 7.43 -7.49 16.74
C VAL A 219 6.75 -8.85 16.63
N ALA A 220 5.78 -9.00 15.72
CA ALA A 220 5.04 -10.25 15.53
C ALA A 220 5.95 -11.42 15.07
N GLY A 221 7.01 -11.11 14.33
CA GLY A 221 8.01 -12.09 13.90
C GLY A 221 9.08 -12.45 14.93
N HIS A 222 9.10 -11.79 16.11
CA HIS A 222 10.11 -12.01 17.14
C HIS A 222 9.50 -12.59 18.42
N ALA A 223 9.88 -13.82 18.79
CA ALA A 223 9.25 -14.58 19.89
C ALA A 223 9.25 -13.84 21.25
N VAL A 224 10.34 -13.13 21.59
CA VAL A 224 10.45 -12.39 22.85
C VAL A 224 9.60 -11.12 22.84
N PHE A 225 9.68 -10.32 21.77
CA PHE A 225 8.95 -9.06 21.68
C PHE A 225 7.45 -9.29 21.54
N SER A 226 7.01 -10.28 20.76
CA SER A 226 5.60 -10.62 20.65
C SER A 226 5.01 -11.02 22.00
N LYS A 227 5.70 -11.87 22.76
CA LYS A 227 5.28 -12.25 24.11
C LYS A 227 5.24 -11.06 25.08
N TYR A 228 6.26 -10.20 25.04
CA TYR A 228 6.34 -9.01 25.92
C TYR A 228 5.22 -8.01 25.65
N LEU A 229 4.87 -7.81 24.38
CA LEU A 229 3.84 -6.87 23.95
C LEU A 229 2.44 -7.49 23.86
N GLY A 230 2.29 -8.78 24.14
CA GLY A 230 1.00 -9.49 24.06
C GLY A 230 0.48 -9.65 22.63
N LEU A 231 1.37 -9.63 21.63
CA LEU A 231 1.03 -9.86 20.22
C LEU A 231 1.18 -11.34 19.86
N PRO A 232 0.45 -11.83 18.85
CA PRO A 232 0.64 -13.18 18.36
C PRO A 232 2.04 -13.33 17.75
N PHE A 233 2.71 -14.42 18.10
CA PHE A 233 3.96 -14.76 17.42
C PHE A 233 3.66 -15.41 16.08
N ILE A 234 4.15 -14.83 15.00
CA ILE A 234 3.97 -15.29 13.63
C ILE A 234 5.35 -15.57 13.02
N PRO A 235 5.79 -16.83 13.01
CA PRO A 235 7.12 -17.20 12.51
C PRO A 235 7.33 -16.73 11.08
N GLY A 236 8.43 -16.04 10.83
CA GLY A 236 8.77 -15.50 9.51
C GLY A 236 8.15 -14.15 9.16
N ALA A 237 7.23 -13.62 9.96
CA ALA A 237 6.62 -12.30 9.69
C ALA A 237 7.64 -11.14 9.74
N HIS A 238 8.76 -11.30 10.43
CA HIS A 238 9.81 -10.29 10.44
C HIS A 238 10.38 -9.95 9.04
N GLU A 239 10.37 -10.89 8.10
CA GLU A 239 10.83 -10.62 6.72
C GLU A 239 9.95 -9.60 5.98
N VAL A 240 8.70 -9.45 6.39
CA VAL A 240 7.79 -8.43 5.85
C VAL A 240 8.34 -7.01 6.05
N VAL A 241 9.21 -6.81 7.06
CA VAL A 241 9.89 -5.53 7.32
C VAL A 241 10.70 -5.08 6.10
N VAL A 242 11.40 -6.01 5.44
CA VAL A 242 12.22 -5.69 4.25
C VAL A 242 11.33 -5.24 3.08
N PHE A 243 10.19 -5.87 2.88
CA PHE A 243 9.20 -5.46 1.88
C PHE A 243 8.60 -4.08 2.19
N CYS A 244 8.19 -3.82 3.43
CA CYS A 244 7.68 -2.52 3.85
C CYS A 244 8.75 -1.43 3.70
N ALA A 245 10.01 -1.72 4.03
CA ALA A 245 11.14 -0.82 3.86
C ALA A 245 11.38 -0.48 2.37
N ALA A 246 11.32 -1.49 1.49
CA ALA A 246 11.37 -1.28 0.05
C ALA A 246 10.21 -0.41 -0.45
N MET A 247 9.00 -0.63 0.06
CA MET A 247 7.82 0.19 -0.25
C MET A 247 8.02 1.64 0.20
N CYS A 248 8.53 1.88 1.40
CA CYS A 248 8.83 3.22 1.90
C CYS A 248 9.82 3.95 0.99
N GLY A 249 10.94 3.32 0.65
CA GLY A 249 11.97 3.94 -0.21
C GLY A 249 11.45 4.22 -1.63
N ALA A 250 10.72 3.26 -2.22
CA ALA A 250 10.16 3.42 -3.56
C ALA A 250 9.12 4.56 -3.62
N CYS A 251 8.22 4.63 -2.64
CA CYS A 251 7.20 5.69 -2.58
C CYS A 251 7.82 7.06 -2.28
N LEU A 252 8.85 7.16 -1.43
CA LEU A 252 9.59 8.41 -1.20
C LEU A 252 10.33 8.87 -2.47
N GLY A 253 10.99 7.96 -3.20
CA GLY A 253 11.63 8.27 -4.45
C GLY A 253 10.65 8.68 -5.55
N PHE A 254 9.48 8.06 -5.59
CA PHE A 254 8.40 8.45 -6.49
C PHE A 254 7.83 9.83 -6.11
N LEU A 255 7.65 10.10 -4.83
CA LEU A 255 7.15 11.39 -4.32
C LEU A 255 8.02 12.56 -4.76
N TRP A 256 9.31 12.36 -4.97
CA TRP A 256 10.21 13.40 -5.51
C TRP A 256 9.72 13.96 -6.84
N PHE A 257 9.10 13.13 -7.68
CA PHE A 257 8.56 13.51 -8.98
C PHE A 257 7.05 13.79 -8.96
N ASN A 258 6.35 13.25 -7.96
CA ASN A 258 4.89 13.35 -7.84
C ASN A 258 4.44 14.49 -6.90
N ALA A 259 5.37 15.13 -6.17
CA ALA A 259 5.05 16.31 -5.37
C ALA A 259 4.60 17.48 -6.26
N TYR A 260 3.68 18.31 -5.74
CA TYR A 260 3.11 19.42 -6.49
C TYR A 260 4.17 20.47 -6.93
N PRO A 261 4.21 20.87 -8.21
CA PRO A 261 3.42 20.36 -9.34
C PRO A 261 4.00 19.03 -9.88
N ALA A 262 3.15 18.00 -9.98
CA ALA A 262 3.58 16.67 -10.33
C ALA A 262 4.12 16.55 -11.76
N GLN A 263 5.26 15.89 -11.90
CA GLN A 263 5.86 15.52 -13.20
C GLN A 263 5.30 14.20 -13.74
N VAL A 264 4.69 13.38 -12.88
CA VAL A 264 4.11 12.08 -13.21
C VAL A 264 3.05 11.70 -12.20
N PHE A 265 1.94 11.11 -12.64
CA PHE A 265 0.90 10.56 -11.78
C PHE A 265 1.11 9.08 -11.53
N MET A 266 0.70 8.62 -10.33
CA MET A 266 0.83 7.22 -9.92
C MET A 266 0.00 6.30 -10.82
N GLY A 267 -1.26 6.65 -11.03
CA GLY A 267 -2.23 5.85 -11.77
C GLY A 267 -2.73 4.62 -11.01
N ASP A 268 -3.70 3.93 -11.62
CA ASP A 268 -4.29 2.72 -11.04
C ASP A 268 -3.23 1.61 -10.83
N VAL A 269 -2.16 1.60 -11.65
CA VAL A 269 -1.01 0.68 -11.50
C VAL A 269 -0.43 0.70 -10.09
N GLY A 270 -0.10 1.91 -9.61
CA GLY A 270 0.54 2.07 -8.30
C GLY A 270 -0.47 2.02 -7.17
N ALA A 271 -1.56 2.78 -7.30
CA ALA A 271 -2.51 2.97 -6.21
C ALA A 271 -3.21 1.67 -5.79
N LEU A 272 -3.69 0.85 -6.74
CA LEU A 272 -4.31 -0.44 -6.44
C LEU A 272 -3.31 -1.42 -5.82
N ALA A 273 -2.08 -1.44 -6.34
CA ALA A 273 -1.04 -2.35 -5.89
C ALA A 273 -0.56 -2.03 -4.46
N LEU A 274 -0.29 -0.76 -4.18
CA LEU A 274 0.16 -0.31 -2.86
C LEU A 274 -0.91 -0.55 -1.79
N GLY A 275 -2.18 -0.24 -2.11
CA GLY A 275 -3.28 -0.51 -1.20
C GLY A 275 -3.45 -2.00 -0.91
N ALA A 276 -3.42 -2.86 -1.94
CA ALA A 276 -3.49 -4.31 -1.76
C ALA A 276 -2.31 -4.86 -0.95
N ALA A 277 -1.10 -4.33 -1.18
CA ALA A 277 0.10 -4.72 -0.44
C ALA A 277 0.00 -4.34 1.04
N LEU A 278 -0.46 -3.12 1.38
CA LEU A 278 -0.72 -2.71 2.77
C LEU A 278 -1.75 -3.62 3.45
N GLY A 279 -2.84 -3.94 2.75
CA GLY A 279 -3.85 -4.88 3.23
C GLY A 279 -3.26 -6.27 3.49
N ALA A 280 -2.45 -6.79 2.57
CA ALA A 280 -1.80 -8.09 2.73
C ALA A 280 -0.80 -8.10 3.90
N VAL A 281 0.00 -7.04 4.08
CA VAL A 281 0.88 -6.88 5.24
C VAL A 281 0.07 -6.96 6.53
N ALA A 282 -1.00 -6.18 6.66
CA ALA A 282 -1.83 -6.15 7.87
C ALA A 282 -2.44 -7.51 8.19
N VAL A 283 -2.91 -8.23 7.16
CA VAL A 283 -3.45 -9.60 7.31
C VAL A 283 -2.37 -10.58 7.75
N ILE A 284 -1.15 -10.50 7.21
CA ILE A 284 -0.04 -11.37 7.64
C ILE A 284 0.29 -11.15 9.12
N VAL A 285 0.36 -9.89 9.56
CA VAL A 285 0.76 -9.53 10.93
C VAL A 285 -0.41 -9.46 11.91
N ARG A 286 -1.64 -9.80 11.48
CA ARG A 286 -2.87 -9.79 12.28
C ARG A 286 -3.21 -8.41 12.85
N GLN A 287 -3.01 -7.37 12.08
CA GLN A 287 -3.23 -5.98 12.49
C GLN A 287 -4.25 -5.27 11.58
N GLU A 288 -5.35 -5.93 11.27
CA GLU A 288 -6.37 -5.43 10.35
C GLU A 288 -7.07 -4.18 10.90
N ILE A 289 -7.43 -4.17 12.20
CA ILE A 289 -8.01 -2.98 12.85
C ILE A 289 -6.96 -1.87 12.98
N VAL A 290 -5.71 -2.22 13.27
CA VAL A 290 -4.64 -1.23 13.34
C VAL A 290 -4.41 -0.58 11.97
N LEU A 291 -4.46 -1.35 10.88
CA LEU A 291 -4.45 -0.78 9.52
C LEU A 291 -5.64 0.16 9.30
N PHE A 292 -6.85 -0.20 9.76
CA PHE A 292 -8.03 0.67 9.66
C PHE A 292 -7.80 2.01 10.38
N ILE A 293 -7.13 2.00 11.54
CA ILE A 293 -6.78 3.22 12.30
C ILE A 293 -5.67 4.00 11.58
N MET A 294 -4.52 3.37 11.31
CA MET A 294 -3.37 4.03 10.68
C MET A 294 -3.69 4.54 9.28
N GLY A 295 -4.45 3.76 8.51
CA GLY A 295 -4.95 4.08 7.18
C GLY A 295 -6.24 4.87 7.19
N GLY A 296 -6.63 5.50 8.32
CA GLY A 296 -7.91 6.19 8.46
C GLY A 296 -8.14 7.30 7.44
N LEU A 297 -7.08 7.88 6.88
CA LEU A 297 -7.21 8.77 5.73
C LEU A 297 -7.83 8.04 4.53
N PHE A 298 -7.28 6.90 4.15
CA PHE A 298 -7.81 6.09 3.04
C PHE A 298 -9.24 5.65 3.31
N VAL A 299 -9.52 5.29 4.57
CA VAL A 299 -10.88 4.91 5.01
C VAL A 299 -11.85 6.09 4.87
N MET A 300 -11.48 7.29 5.32
CA MET A 300 -12.32 8.49 5.21
C MET A 300 -12.60 8.86 3.75
N GLU A 301 -11.62 8.77 2.88
CA GLU A 301 -11.78 9.02 1.45
C GLU A 301 -12.77 8.03 0.83
N ALA A 302 -12.60 6.73 1.08
CA ALA A 302 -13.50 5.70 0.57
C ALA A 302 -14.92 5.83 1.14
N LEU A 303 -15.06 6.04 2.45
CA LEU A 303 -16.35 6.23 3.10
C LEU A 303 -17.10 7.46 2.58
N SER A 304 -16.39 8.55 2.29
CA SER A 304 -16.99 9.76 1.73
C SER A 304 -17.68 9.48 0.39
N VAL A 305 -17.05 8.65 -0.46
CA VAL A 305 -17.62 8.24 -1.76
C VAL A 305 -18.84 7.34 -1.53
N MET A 306 -18.73 6.36 -0.62
CA MET A 306 -19.85 5.45 -0.31
C MET A 306 -21.06 6.21 0.24
N ILE A 307 -20.84 7.13 1.18
CA ILE A 307 -21.90 7.98 1.76
C ILE A 307 -22.52 8.88 0.69
N GLN A 308 -21.69 9.52 -0.13
CA GLN A 308 -22.19 10.39 -1.21
C GLN A 308 -23.06 9.64 -2.20
N VAL A 309 -22.58 8.48 -2.68
CA VAL A 309 -23.33 7.65 -3.64
C VAL A 309 -24.60 7.08 -3.02
N GLY A 310 -24.52 6.61 -1.77
CA GLY A 310 -25.66 6.09 -1.03
C GLY A 310 -26.75 7.16 -0.82
N SER A 311 -26.35 8.34 -0.32
CA SER A 311 -27.28 9.46 -0.11
C SER A 311 -27.93 9.89 -1.43
N PHE A 312 -27.13 10.06 -2.49
CA PHE A 312 -27.66 10.50 -3.79
C PHE A 312 -28.65 9.50 -4.38
N LYS A 313 -28.38 8.19 -4.26
CA LYS A 313 -29.32 7.14 -4.74
C LYS A 313 -30.61 7.07 -3.91
N LEU A 314 -30.53 7.30 -2.60
CA LEU A 314 -31.67 7.18 -1.70
C LEU A 314 -32.51 8.46 -1.61
N THR A 315 -31.87 9.63 -1.65
CA THR A 315 -32.53 10.91 -1.37
C THR A 315 -32.45 11.96 -2.48
N GLY A 316 -31.65 11.70 -3.53
CA GLY A 316 -31.36 12.67 -4.59
C GLY A 316 -30.45 13.83 -4.14
N LYS A 317 -29.99 13.84 -2.86
CA LYS A 317 -29.20 14.93 -2.30
C LYS A 317 -27.75 14.54 -2.10
N ARG A 318 -26.84 15.49 -2.33
CA ARG A 318 -25.41 15.35 -2.04
C ARG A 318 -25.12 15.72 -0.59
N VAL A 319 -24.32 14.89 0.13
CA VAL A 319 -23.82 15.19 1.48
C VAL A 319 -22.60 16.11 1.40
N PHE A 320 -21.67 15.78 0.51
CA PHE A 320 -20.46 16.56 0.29
C PHE A 320 -20.59 17.38 -1.01
N ARG A 321 -19.86 18.51 -1.12
CA ARG A 321 -19.81 19.29 -2.37
C ARG A 321 -19.33 18.41 -3.52
N MET A 322 -18.31 17.57 -3.26
CA MET A 322 -17.79 16.53 -4.13
C MET A 322 -17.18 15.42 -3.26
N ALA A 323 -17.13 14.20 -3.73
CA ALA A 323 -16.40 13.09 -3.13
C ALA A 323 -15.41 12.55 -4.17
N PRO A 324 -14.24 12.07 -3.73
CA PRO A 324 -13.72 11.92 -2.36
C PRO A 324 -13.51 13.24 -1.59
N LEU A 325 -13.17 13.15 -0.28
CA LEU A 325 -13.11 14.30 0.65
C LEU A 325 -12.10 15.39 0.23
N HIS A 326 -10.97 15.03 -0.37
CA HIS A 326 -9.99 16.01 -0.83
C HIS A 326 -10.62 17.03 -1.79
N HIS A 327 -11.46 16.61 -2.74
CA HIS A 327 -12.19 17.51 -3.62
C HIS A 327 -13.22 18.39 -2.91
N HIS A 328 -13.83 17.87 -1.82
CA HIS A 328 -14.72 18.68 -1.00
C HIS A 328 -14.01 19.89 -0.39
N TYR A 329 -12.77 19.70 0.10
CA TYR A 329 -11.97 20.80 0.67
C TYR A 329 -11.43 21.76 -0.39
N GLU A 330 -11.06 21.26 -1.59
CA GLU A 330 -10.71 22.14 -2.72
C GLU A 330 -11.89 23.05 -3.09
N LEU A 331 -13.11 22.48 -3.20
CA LEU A 331 -14.32 23.27 -3.48
C LEU A 331 -14.76 24.18 -2.32
N LYS A 332 -14.18 23.99 -1.11
CA LYS A 332 -14.28 24.96 0.00
C LYS A 332 -13.26 26.10 -0.09
N GLY A 333 -12.34 26.05 -1.06
CA GLY A 333 -11.34 27.10 -1.28
C GLY A 333 -9.96 26.80 -0.67
N TRP A 334 -9.70 25.58 -0.20
CA TRP A 334 -8.34 25.21 0.21
C TRP A 334 -7.46 24.98 -1.03
N LYS A 335 -6.22 25.45 -0.96
CA LYS A 335 -5.24 25.14 -1.99
C LYS A 335 -4.88 23.66 -1.94
N GLU A 336 -4.62 23.05 -3.09
CA GLU A 336 -4.23 21.64 -3.21
C GLU A 336 -3.12 21.25 -2.23
N THR A 337 -2.04 22.03 -2.19
CA THR A 337 -0.91 21.80 -1.26
C THR A 337 -1.32 21.85 0.22
N GLN A 338 -2.31 22.67 0.57
CA GLN A 338 -2.83 22.70 1.95
C GLN A 338 -3.63 21.45 2.29
N VAL A 339 -4.43 20.94 1.35
CA VAL A 339 -5.16 19.67 1.53
C VAL A 339 -4.16 18.55 1.74
N VAL A 340 -3.19 18.42 0.85
CA VAL A 340 -2.16 17.37 0.86
C VAL A 340 -1.39 17.36 2.17
N VAL A 341 -0.80 18.49 2.58
CA VAL A 341 0.01 18.56 3.81
C VAL A 341 -0.82 18.29 5.06
N ARG A 342 -2.05 18.81 5.13
CA ARG A 342 -2.94 18.55 6.28
C ARG A 342 -3.34 17.09 6.38
N PHE A 343 -3.58 16.43 5.25
CA PHE A 343 -3.90 15.00 5.22
C PHE A 343 -2.69 14.14 5.59
N TRP A 344 -1.48 14.54 5.24
CA TRP A 344 -0.24 13.92 5.72
C TRP A 344 -0.11 14.02 7.23
N ILE A 345 -0.39 15.20 7.81
CA ILE A 345 -0.37 15.41 9.26
C ILE A 345 -1.41 14.51 9.95
N ILE A 346 -2.64 14.44 9.42
CA ILE A 346 -3.69 13.55 9.93
C ILE A 346 -3.22 12.09 9.89
N THR A 347 -2.62 11.64 8.78
CA THR A 347 -2.10 10.27 8.68
C THR A 347 -1.00 10.01 9.71
N MET A 348 -0.08 10.95 9.90
CA MET A 348 0.97 10.85 10.93
C MET A 348 0.35 10.65 12.33
N MET A 349 -0.65 11.46 12.68
CA MET A 349 -1.36 11.33 13.95
C MET A 349 -2.04 9.96 14.09
N LEU A 350 -2.71 9.48 13.04
CA LEU A 350 -3.38 8.18 13.04
C LEU A 350 -2.38 7.01 13.14
N VAL A 351 -1.22 7.14 12.51
CA VAL A 351 -0.14 6.15 12.65
C VAL A 351 0.39 6.11 14.08
N LEU A 352 0.59 7.25 14.72
CA LEU A 352 0.99 7.31 16.14
C LEU A 352 -0.08 6.69 17.05
N VAL A 353 -1.37 6.95 16.79
CA VAL A 353 -2.48 6.28 17.51
C VAL A 353 -2.43 4.77 17.28
N GLY A 354 -2.23 4.31 16.05
CA GLY A 354 -2.08 2.88 15.77
C GLY A 354 -0.87 2.27 16.49
N LEU A 355 0.29 2.94 16.51
CA LEU A 355 1.48 2.49 17.23
C LEU A 355 1.27 2.44 18.75
N SER A 356 0.45 3.32 19.32
CA SER A 356 0.15 3.29 20.76
C SER A 356 -0.50 1.96 21.18
N THR A 357 -1.18 1.27 20.26
CA THR A 357 -1.79 -0.03 20.54
C THR A 357 -0.78 -1.14 20.85
N LEU A 358 0.50 -0.95 20.51
CA LEU A 358 1.57 -1.91 20.84
C LEU A 358 1.70 -2.16 22.37
N LYS A 359 1.44 -1.14 23.16
CA LYS A 359 1.64 -1.22 24.63
C LYS A 359 0.34 -1.11 25.43
N LEU A 360 -0.74 -0.62 24.84
CA LEU A 360 -2.03 -0.42 25.51
C LEU A 360 -2.91 -1.69 25.54
N ARG A 361 -2.27 -2.86 25.60
CA ARG A 361 -2.94 -4.17 25.70
C ARG A 361 -2.80 -4.77 27.07
#